data_ff4a19000c8b8cd287b764f535335083
#
_entry.id   ff4a19000c8b8cd287b764f535335083
#
_cell.length_a   1.000
_cell.length_b   1.000
_cell.length_c   1.000
_cell.angle_alpha   90.00
_cell.angle_beta   90.00
_cell.angle_gamma   90.00
#
_symmetry.space_group_name_H-M   'P 1'
#
loop_
_entity.id
_entity.type
_entity.pdbx_description
1 polymer ?
#
loop_
_entity_poly.entity_id
_entity_poly.type
_entity_poly.pdbx_seq_one_letter_code
_entity_poly.pdbx_strand_id
1 'polypeptide(L)'
;YNTGKKMVKFSEEEIVSAIFDKYQNKKISLLAPLVRGRKGHYRELFEEVRKKGFLKVRVDGEVKDLAPKMQVDRYKIHDIELVVDRLPVNDDMKLRLSQSVQKTLQLGKDLLFLLVEGNDKIIQFSKHLMCIDTGISYEEPSPNAFSFNSPYGACPTCKGLGNVYTIDMDEVLPDKTKSVKDGAIVPLGEEREASVFQQVVVFAKKHKINLEKPLKDLPQAQVDLLLYGDQRINGDLNLDLSDETVPLEYTGSYE
;
A
#
# COMPACT_ATOMS: atom_id res chain seq x y z
N TYR A 1 -10.71 -0.30 -15.18
CA TYR A 1 -12.04 0.19 -14.79
C TYR A 1 -12.03 1.68 -14.46
N ASN A 2 -10.99 2.22 -13.79
CA ASN A 2 -10.99 3.61 -13.30
C ASN A 2 -10.98 4.67 -14.38
N THR A 3 -10.38 4.43 -15.55
CA THR A 3 -10.26 5.42 -16.62
C THR A 3 -11.06 5.07 -17.88
N GLY A 4 -11.55 3.86 -18.01
CA GLY A 4 -12.22 3.34 -19.22
C GLY A 4 -11.33 3.32 -20.48
N LYS A 5 -10.04 3.68 -20.36
CA LYS A 5 -9.12 3.72 -21.50
C LYS A 5 -8.50 2.34 -21.77
N LYS A 6 -8.22 2.10 -23.04
CA LYS A 6 -7.55 0.88 -23.48
C LYS A 6 -6.11 0.88 -22.96
N MET A 7 -5.70 -0.25 -22.41
CA MET A 7 -4.32 -0.47 -22.00
C MET A 7 -3.42 -0.62 -23.23
N VAL A 8 -2.19 -0.13 -23.11
CA VAL A 8 -1.18 -0.18 -24.16
C VAL A 8 0.04 -0.96 -23.70
N LYS A 9 0.69 -1.57 -24.65
CA LYS A 9 1.96 -2.27 -24.51
C LYS A 9 2.91 -1.63 -25.52
N PHE A 10 4.10 -1.25 -25.10
CA PHE A 10 5.08 -0.63 -25.98
C PHE A 10 6.18 -1.63 -26.32
N SER A 11 6.57 -1.69 -27.59
CA SER A 11 7.84 -2.29 -28.01
C SER A 11 9.00 -1.35 -27.65
N GLU A 12 10.24 -1.87 -27.67
CA GLU A 12 11.43 -1.04 -27.45
C GLU A 12 11.54 0.08 -28.47
N GLU A 13 11.22 -0.21 -29.74
CA GLU A 13 11.25 0.74 -30.84
C GLU A 13 10.21 1.84 -30.68
N GLU A 14 9.00 1.50 -30.26
CA GLU A 14 7.95 2.47 -29.99
C GLU A 14 8.31 3.39 -28.81
N ILE A 15 8.97 2.85 -27.77
CA ILE A 15 9.46 3.67 -26.64
C ILE A 15 10.51 4.66 -27.14
N VAL A 16 11.49 4.20 -27.93
CA VAL A 16 12.55 5.06 -28.49
C VAL A 16 11.94 6.15 -29.37
N SER A 17 11.02 5.80 -30.28
CA SER A 17 10.35 6.76 -31.14
C SER A 17 9.54 7.78 -30.34
N ALA A 18 8.74 7.31 -29.37
CA ALA A 18 7.93 8.19 -28.52
C ALA A 18 8.79 9.18 -27.70
N ILE A 19 9.94 8.73 -27.21
CA ILE A 19 10.89 9.61 -26.49
C ILE A 19 11.50 10.60 -27.45
N PHE A 20 11.95 10.14 -28.63
CA PHE A 20 12.60 10.96 -29.61
C PHE A 20 11.68 12.07 -30.16
N ASP A 21 10.46 11.72 -30.55
CA ASP A 21 9.50 12.66 -31.14
C ASP A 21 9.01 13.72 -30.13
N LYS A 22 8.80 13.31 -28.87
CA LYS A 22 8.18 14.19 -27.87
C LYS A 22 9.17 15.04 -27.09
N TYR A 23 10.43 14.59 -26.95
CA TYR A 23 11.41 15.23 -26.07
C TYR A 23 12.67 15.69 -26.79
N GLN A 24 12.60 15.93 -28.11
CA GLN A 24 13.69 16.46 -28.91
C GLN A 24 14.27 17.73 -28.29
N ASN A 25 15.61 17.85 -28.28
CA ASN A 25 16.38 18.94 -27.68
C ASN A 25 16.22 19.10 -26.13
N LYS A 26 15.63 18.13 -25.46
CA LYS A 26 15.56 18.10 -23.99
C LYS A 26 16.59 17.13 -23.41
N LYS A 27 17.09 17.43 -22.23
CA LYS A 27 17.86 16.46 -21.47
C LYS A 27 16.93 15.57 -20.67
N ILE A 28 17.17 14.28 -20.73
CA ILE A 28 16.38 13.25 -20.07
C ILE A 28 17.25 12.36 -19.20
N SER A 29 16.64 11.76 -18.18
CA SER A 29 17.22 10.67 -17.40
C SER A 29 16.38 9.43 -17.58
N LEU A 30 17.02 8.31 -17.92
CA LEU A 30 16.39 7.00 -17.99
C LEU A 30 16.59 6.29 -16.65
N LEU A 31 15.50 5.89 -16.03
CA LEU A 31 15.47 5.31 -14.70
C LEU A 31 14.88 3.90 -14.75
N ALA A 32 15.58 2.93 -14.15
CA ALA A 32 15.09 1.59 -13.97
C ALA A 32 14.50 1.43 -12.55
N PRO A 33 13.19 1.17 -12.36
CA PRO A 33 12.61 0.95 -11.04
C PRO A 33 13.11 -0.37 -10.47
N LEU A 34 13.80 -0.32 -9.31
CA LEU A 34 14.32 -1.49 -8.60
C LEU A 34 13.43 -1.86 -7.42
N VAL A 35 12.90 -0.88 -6.71
CA VAL A 35 12.01 -1.05 -5.56
C VAL A 35 10.83 -0.10 -5.69
N ARG A 36 9.62 -0.60 -5.43
CA ARG A 36 8.39 0.20 -5.47
C ARG A 36 7.57 -0.07 -4.23
N GLY A 37 7.40 0.96 -3.39
CA GLY A 37 6.51 0.95 -2.25
C GLY A 37 6.82 -0.11 -1.20
N ARG A 38 8.11 -0.43 -0.94
CA ARG A 38 8.49 -1.50 0.01
C ARG A 38 9.43 -1.00 1.10
N LYS A 39 9.28 -1.55 2.30
CA LYS A 39 10.18 -1.32 3.43
C LYS A 39 11.48 -2.12 3.26
N GLY A 40 12.59 -1.58 3.75
CA GLY A 40 13.88 -2.26 3.74
C GLY A 40 15.05 -1.29 3.76
N HIS A 41 16.24 -1.74 4.18
CA HIS A 41 17.44 -0.90 4.22
C HIS A 41 18.22 -0.85 2.88
N TYR A 42 17.99 -1.81 1.98
CA TYR A 42 18.49 -1.93 0.61
C TYR A 42 20.00 -1.79 0.42
N ARG A 43 20.79 -2.01 1.47
CA ARG A 43 22.27 -1.91 1.42
C ARG A 43 22.89 -2.82 0.38
N GLU A 44 22.43 -4.08 0.31
CA GLU A 44 22.95 -5.08 -0.64
C GLU A 44 22.62 -4.67 -2.09
N LEU A 45 21.41 -4.16 -2.33
CA LEU A 45 20.99 -3.66 -3.62
C LEU A 45 21.88 -2.51 -4.09
N PHE A 46 22.15 -1.52 -3.23
CA PHE A 46 23.03 -0.40 -3.57
C PHE A 46 24.47 -0.86 -3.86
N GLU A 47 25.01 -1.81 -3.11
CA GLU A 47 26.32 -2.38 -3.37
C GLU A 47 26.36 -3.17 -4.69
N GLU A 48 25.30 -3.92 -5.02
CA GLU A 48 25.19 -4.66 -6.28
C GLU A 48 25.21 -3.72 -7.48
N VAL A 49 24.35 -2.69 -7.50
CA VAL A 49 24.29 -1.74 -8.62
C VAL A 49 25.55 -0.90 -8.74
N ARG A 50 26.21 -0.58 -7.59
CA ARG A 50 27.51 0.09 -7.60
C ARG A 50 28.61 -0.79 -8.19
N LYS A 51 28.66 -2.10 -7.88
CA LYS A 51 29.60 -3.06 -8.49
C LYS A 51 29.37 -3.21 -9.99
N LYS A 52 28.15 -3.02 -10.49
CA LYS A 52 27.83 -2.99 -11.93
C LYS A 52 28.26 -1.69 -12.62
N GLY A 53 28.87 -0.74 -11.90
CA GLY A 53 29.42 0.51 -12.44
C GLY A 53 28.44 1.67 -12.50
N PHE A 54 27.28 1.58 -11.89
CA PHE A 54 26.36 2.70 -11.80
C PHE A 54 26.77 3.68 -10.69
N LEU A 55 26.50 4.96 -10.91
CA LEU A 55 26.95 6.04 -10.04
C LEU A 55 25.82 6.69 -9.24
N LYS A 56 24.58 6.63 -9.75
CA LYS A 56 23.45 7.38 -9.19
C LYS A 56 22.21 6.53 -9.08
N VAL A 57 21.46 6.78 -8.02
CA VAL A 57 20.10 6.28 -7.78
C VAL A 57 19.18 7.43 -7.45
N ARG A 58 17.90 7.27 -7.73
CA ARG A 58 16.86 8.15 -7.24
C ARG A 58 16.14 7.41 -6.12
N VAL A 59 16.08 7.99 -4.93
CA VAL A 59 15.44 7.42 -3.74
C VAL A 59 14.38 8.40 -3.27
N ASP A 60 13.15 7.96 -3.22
CA ASP A 60 11.99 8.74 -2.75
C ASP A 60 11.88 10.12 -3.44
N GLY A 61 12.21 10.16 -4.73
CA GLY A 61 12.17 11.37 -5.53
C GLY A 61 13.49 12.15 -5.62
N GLU A 62 14.50 11.84 -4.81
CA GLU A 62 15.78 12.55 -4.77
C GLU A 62 16.89 11.74 -5.45
N VAL A 63 17.65 12.37 -6.35
CA VAL A 63 18.83 11.75 -6.98
C VAL A 63 20.01 11.83 -6.04
N LYS A 64 20.59 10.66 -5.70
CA LYS A 64 21.73 10.51 -4.78
C LYS A 64 22.87 9.76 -5.46
N ASP A 65 24.10 10.09 -5.10
CA ASP A 65 25.27 9.33 -5.52
C ASP A 65 25.38 8.02 -4.74
N LEU A 66 25.72 6.93 -5.43
CA LEU A 66 25.95 5.63 -4.82
C LEU A 66 27.25 5.63 -4.03
N ALA A 67 27.16 5.77 -2.72
CA ALA A 67 28.29 5.68 -1.81
C ALA A 67 28.50 4.25 -1.26
N PRO A 68 29.74 3.88 -0.87
CA PRO A 68 29.99 2.65 -0.14
C PRO A 68 29.15 2.56 1.13
N LYS A 69 28.58 1.39 1.41
CA LYS A 69 27.70 1.15 2.57
C LYS A 69 26.43 2.02 2.63
N MET A 70 26.01 2.59 1.50
CA MET A 70 24.75 3.33 1.41
C MET A 70 23.59 2.46 1.86
N GLN A 71 22.68 3.02 2.65
CA GLN A 71 21.45 2.38 3.11
C GLN A 71 20.37 3.43 3.36
N VAL A 72 19.12 2.99 3.40
CA VAL A 72 17.95 3.81 3.74
C VAL A 72 17.28 3.28 5.01
N ASP A 73 16.32 4.01 5.54
CA ASP A 73 15.61 3.65 6.77
C ASP A 73 14.77 2.39 6.55
N ARG A 74 15.08 1.29 7.26
CA ARG A 74 14.43 -0.01 7.09
C ARG A 74 12.92 0.00 7.42
N TYR A 75 12.45 0.96 8.19
CA TYR A 75 11.07 1.04 8.67
C TYR A 75 10.17 1.88 7.77
N LYS A 76 10.77 2.68 6.88
CA LYS A 76 10.04 3.51 5.91
C LYS A 76 9.80 2.76 4.60
N ILE A 77 8.74 3.14 3.92
CA ILE A 77 8.45 2.69 2.55
C ILE A 77 9.31 3.51 1.62
N HIS A 78 9.97 2.84 0.66
CA HIS A 78 10.87 3.48 -0.30
C HIS A 78 10.50 3.13 -1.73
N ASP A 79 10.74 4.10 -2.62
CA ASP A 79 10.81 3.93 -4.05
C ASP A 79 12.26 4.18 -4.49
N ILE A 80 12.86 3.18 -5.15
CA ILE A 80 14.27 3.26 -5.57
C ILE A 80 14.34 2.99 -7.08
N GLU A 81 14.84 3.98 -7.81
CA GLU A 81 15.11 3.87 -9.23
C GLU A 81 16.60 4.05 -9.51
N LEU A 82 17.14 3.20 -10.36
CA LEU A 82 18.52 3.30 -10.84
C LEU A 82 18.59 4.30 -11.99
N VAL A 83 19.45 5.29 -11.89
CA VAL A 83 19.76 6.19 -13.02
C VAL A 83 20.68 5.45 -13.98
N VAL A 84 20.11 4.96 -15.09
CA VAL A 84 20.86 4.17 -16.06
C VAL A 84 21.65 5.05 -17.01
N ASP A 85 21.03 6.11 -17.53
CA ASP A 85 21.70 7.07 -18.38
C ASP A 85 21.07 8.47 -18.27
N ARG A 86 21.86 9.49 -18.61
CA ARG A 86 21.46 10.89 -18.71
C ARG A 86 21.99 11.46 -19.99
N LEU A 87 21.10 11.82 -20.92
CA LEU A 87 21.50 12.26 -22.27
C LEU A 87 20.55 13.32 -22.82
N PRO A 88 21.02 14.19 -23.72
CA PRO A 88 20.16 15.01 -24.56
C PRO A 88 19.51 14.14 -25.63
N VAL A 89 18.27 14.46 -26.00
CA VAL A 89 17.57 13.81 -27.11
C VAL A 89 17.85 14.61 -28.38
N ASN A 90 18.72 14.08 -29.24
CA ASN A 90 19.04 14.63 -30.55
C ASN A 90 19.44 13.49 -31.51
N ASP A 91 19.63 13.84 -32.80
CA ASP A 91 19.93 12.84 -33.83
C ASP A 91 21.24 12.08 -33.57
N ASP A 92 22.27 12.76 -33.07
CA ASP A 92 23.57 12.16 -32.76
C ASP A 92 23.50 11.13 -31.63
N MET A 93 22.52 11.26 -30.76
CA MET A 93 22.34 10.40 -29.58
C MET A 93 21.32 9.28 -29.80
N LYS A 94 20.72 9.14 -30.96
CA LYS A 94 19.66 8.17 -31.25
C LYS A 94 20.10 6.72 -30.96
N LEU A 95 21.31 6.35 -31.39
CA LEU A 95 21.85 5.01 -31.13
C LEU A 95 22.07 4.77 -29.61
N ARG A 96 22.65 5.74 -28.91
CA ARG A 96 22.86 5.68 -27.48
C ARG A 96 21.54 5.62 -26.72
N LEU A 97 20.53 6.39 -27.14
CA LEU A 97 19.19 6.36 -26.59
C LEU A 97 18.60 4.94 -26.67
N SER A 98 18.66 4.30 -27.84
CA SER A 98 18.15 2.94 -28.05
C SER A 98 18.85 1.93 -27.12
N GLN A 99 20.18 1.97 -27.05
CA GLN A 99 20.95 1.08 -26.16
C GLN A 99 20.62 1.33 -24.68
N SER A 100 20.46 2.57 -24.29
CA SER A 100 20.12 2.94 -22.90
C SER A 100 18.67 2.57 -22.54
N VAL A 101 17.73 2.69 -23.48
CA VAL A 101 16.34 2.20 -23.30
C VAL A 101 16.33 0.69 -23.08
N GLN A 102 17.03 -0.06 -23.94
CA GLN A 102 17.12 -1.53 -23.81
C GLN A 102 17.71 -1.93 -22.46
N LYS A 103 18.82 -1.31 -22.05
CA LYS A 103 19.46 -1.58 -20.76
C LYS A 103 18.57 -1.22 -19.59
N THR A 104 17.82 -0.12 -19.68
CA THR A 104 16.89 0.32 -18.64
C THR A 104 15.73 -0.66 -18.47
N LEU A 105 15.14 -1.11 -19.58
CA LEU A 105 14.08 -2.12 -19.57
C LEU A 105 14.55 -3.45 -18.98
N GLN A 106 15.76 -3.89 -19.34
CA GLN A 106 16.35 -5.11 -18.78
C GLN A 106 16.53 -5.04 -17.25
N LEU A 107 17.02 -3.90 -16.75
CA LEU A 107 17.24 -3.69 -15.31
C LEU A 107 15.93 -3.43 -14.54
N GLY A 108 14.98 -2.75 -15.17
CA GLY A 108 13.68 -2.39 -14.60
C GLY A 108 12.59 -3.45 -14.79
N LYS A 109 12.94 -4.67 -15.25
CA LYS A 109 11.99 -5.76 -15.52
C LYS A 109 10.87 -5.30 -16.45
N ASP A 110 11.25 -4.86 -17.64
CA ASP A 110 10.38 -4.34 -18.70
C ASP A 110 9.63 -3.04 -18.36
N LEU A 111 10.04 -2.37 -17.28
CA LEU A 111 9.59 -1.03 -16.90
C LEU A 111 10.73 0.00 -17.11
N LEU A 112 10.38 1.14 -17.67
CA LEU A 112 11.25 2.29 -17.83
C LEU A 112 10.56 3.54 -17.34
N PHE A 113 11.25 4.30 -16.51
CA PHE A 113 10.82 5.62 -16.08
C PHE A 113 11.68 6.68 -16.75
N LEU A 114 11.02 7.70 -17.27
CA LEU A 114 11.66 8.84 -17.92
C LEU A 114 11.45 10.08 -17.06
N LEU A 115 12.54 10.75 -16.74
CA LEU A 115 12.53 12.05 -16.08
C LEU A 115 13.12 13.10 -17.04
N VAL A 116 12.37 14.16 -17.32
CA VAL A 116 12.80 15.27 -18.18
C VAL A 116 13.38 16.36 -17.28
N GLU A 117 14.56 16.90 -17.63
CA GLU A 117 15.20 17.97 -16.86
C GLU A 117 14.26 19.20 -16.75
N GLY A 118 14.10 19.68 -15.50
CA GLY A 118 13.16 20.79 -15.21
C GLY A 118 11.70 20.35 -14.99
N ASN A 119 11.43 19.04 -14.98
CA ASN A 119 10.10 18.52 -14.66
C ASN A 119 10.23 17.32 -13.71
N ASP A 120 9.61 17.41 -12.53
CA ASP A 120 9.67 16.33 -11.52
C ASP A 120 8.70 15.16 -11.82
N LYS A 121 7.85 15.32 -12.85
CA LYS A 121 6.89 14.28 -13.21
C LYS A 121 7.56 13.13 -13.94
N ILE A 122 7.46 11.94 -13.38
CA ILE A 122 7.90 10.70 -14.03
C ILE A 122 6.91 10.29 -15.12
N ILE A 123 7.45 9.96 -16.29
CA ILE A 123 6.73 9.35 -17.39
C ILE A 123 7.11 7.87 -17.42
N GLN A 124 6.12 7.00 -17.45
CA GLN A 124 6.33 5.56 -17.36
C GLN A 124 6.09 4.92 -18.72
N PHE A 125 6.97 3.99 -19.09
CA PHE A 125 6.82 3.11 -20.24
C PHE A 125 6.93 1.65 -19.76
N SER A 126 6.17 0.77 -20.40
CA SER A 126 6.16 -0.64 -20.04
C SER A 126 6.05 -1.51 -21.28
N LYS A 127 6.80 -2.62 -21.30
CA LYS A 127 6.58 -3.72 -22.24
C LYS A 127 5.40 -4.61 -21.84
N HIS A 128 4.85 -4.41 -20.64
CA HIS A 128 3.59 -5.03 -20.20
C HIS A 128 2.40 -4.11 -20.45
N LEU A 129 1.19 -4.65 -20.35
CA LEU A 129 -0.03 -3.86 -20.47
C LEU A 129 -0.07 -2.77 -19.40
N MET A 130 -0.18 -1.51 -19.81
CA MET A 130 -0.14 -0.34 -18.95
C MET A 130 -1.26 0.63 -19.29
N CYS A 131 -1.84 1.27 -18.27
CA CYS A 131 -2.70 2.43 -18.44
C CYS A 131 -1.86 3.69 -18.56
N ILE A 132 -1.96 4.39 -19.68
CA ILE A 132 -1.15 5.60 -19.98
C ILE A 132 -1.38 6.71 -18.94
N ASP A 133 -2.62 6.88 -18.46
CA ASP A 133 -2.98 8.00 -17.58
C ASP A 133 -2.52 7.77 -16.15
N THR A 134 -2.65 6.54 -15.65
CA THR A 134 -2.35 6.20 -14.25
C THR A 134 -0.95 5.63 -14.08
N GLY A 135 -0.29 5.19 -15.17
CA GLY A 135 0.99 4.49 -15.13
C GLY A 135 0.92 3.09 -14.48
N ILE A 136 -0.30 2.60 -14.16
CA ILE A 136 -0.47 1.26 -13.62
C ILE A 136 -0.18 0.26 -14.72
N SER A 137 0.83 -0.58 -14.50
CA SER A 137 1.17 -1.70 -15.40
C SER A 137 0.73 -3.02 -14.77
N TYR A 138 0.30 -3.94 -15.62
CA TYR A 138 -0.07 -5.30 -15.22
C TYR A 138 0.90 -6.27 -15.88
N GLU A 139 1.36 -7.24 -15.10
CA GLU A 139 2.09 -8.39 -15.64
C GLU A 139 1.16 -9.21 -16.54
N GLU A 140 1.73 -9.95 -17.49
CA GLU A 140 0.91 -10.86 -18.31
C GLU A 140 0.23 -11.88 -17.39
N PRO A 141 -1.10 -12.09 -17.55
CA PRO A 141 -1.83 -12.99 -16.69
C PRO A 141 -1.25 -14.39 -16.77
N SER A 142 -0.73 -14.89 -15.68
CA SER A 142 -0.30 -16.29 -15.53
C SER A 142 -1.49 -17.16 -15.08
N PRO A 143 -1.46 -18.47 -15.30
CA PRO A 143 -2.52 -19.38 -14.82
C PRO A 143 -2.82 -19.22 -13.33
N ASN A 144 -1.81 -18.91 -12.52
CA ASN A 144 -1.95 -18.70 -11.07
C ASN A 144 -2.76 -17.44 -10.72
N ALA A 145 -2.81 -16.44 -11.60
CA ALA A 145 -3.60 -15.23 -11.40
C ALA A 145 -5.12 -15.49 -11.54
N PHE A 146 -5.51 -16.62 -12.12
CA PHE A 146 -6.91 -17.04 -12.25
C PHE A 146 -7.33 -18.08 -11.21
N SER A 147 -6.41 -18.53 -10.38
CA SER A 147 -6.69 -19.54 -9.36
C SER A 147 -7.08 -18.88 -8.05
N PHE A 148 -8.30 -19.14 -7.57
CA PHE A 148 -8.76 -18.66 -6.25
C PHE A 148 -8.02 -19.33 -5.08
N ASN A 149 -7.29 -20.43 -5.30
CA ASN A 149 -6.41 -21.07 -4.32
C ASN A 149 -4.98 -20.51 -4.33
N SER A 150 -4.67 -19.60 -5.25
CA SER A 150 -3.36 -18.96 -5.34
C SER A 150 -3.39 -17.60 -4.65
N PRO A 151 -2.36 -17.21 -3.91
CA PRO A 151 -2.25 -15.85 -3.35
C PRO A 151 -2.34 -14.74 -4.41
N TYR A 152 -2.02 -15.07 -5.67
CA TYR A 152 -2.05 -14.12 -6.79
C TYR A 152 -3.45 -13.93 -7.39
N GLY A 153 -4.32 -14.94 -7.30
CA GLY A 153 -5.67 -14.93 -7.88
C GLY A 153 -6.78 -14.91 -6.84
N ALA A 154 -6.47 -15.17 -5.59
CA ALA A 154 -7.44 -15.13 -4.50
C ALA A 154 -7.94 -13.70 -4.25
N CYS A 155 -9.24 -13.56 -4.03
CA CYS A 155 -9.81 -12.29 -3.59
C CYS A 155 -9.16 -11.84 -2.27
N PRO A 156 -8.62 -10.62 -2.16
CA PRO A 156 -7.97 -10.14 -0.93
C PRO A 156 -8.92 -10.09 0.27
N THR A 157 -10.22 -9.90 0.03
CA THR A 157 -11.23 -9.81 1.08
C THR A 157 -11.64 -11.18 1.63
N CYS A 158 -12.00 -12.14 0.74
CA CYS A 158 -12.47 -13.47 1.17
C CYS A 158 -11.39 -14.57 1.07
N LYS A 159 -10.17 -14.23 0.60
CA LYS A 159 -9.04 -15.16 0.42
C LYS A 159 -9.40 -16.44 -0.37
N GLY A 160 -10.32 -16.29 -1.32
CA GLY A 160 -10.80 -17.40 -2.17
C GLY A 160 -12.01 -18.17 -1.61
N LEU A 161 -12.53 -17.81 -0.44
CA LEU A 161 -13.65 -18.52 0.21
C LEU A 161 -15.03 -18.20 -0.40
N GLY A 162 -15.14 -17.11 -1.19
CA GLY A 162 -16.38 -16.67 -1.82
C GLY A 162 -17.35 -15.92 -0.90
N ASN A 163 -17.17 -16.01 0.42
CA ASN A 163 -17.95 -15.33 1.43
C ASN A 163 -17.06 -14.68 2.48
N VAL A 164 -17.59 -13.70 3.17
CA VAL A 164 -16.92 -13.01 4.29
C VAL A 164 -17.88 -13.05 5.47
N TYR A 165 -17.36 -13.41 6.63
CA TYR A 165 -18.13 -13.33 7.86
C TYR A 165 -18.11 -11.87 8.34
N THR A 166 -19.30 -11.35 8.63
CA THR A 166 -19.48 -10.03 9.23
C THR A 166 -20.27 -10.20 10.52
N ILE A 167 -20.06 -9.28 11.45
CA ILE A 167 -20.84 -9.24 12.69
C ILE A 167 -22.20 -8.63 12.36
N ASP A 168 -23.28 -9.38 12.67
CA ASP A 168 -24.63 -8.84 12.58
C ASP A 168 -24.92 -7.97 13.80
N MET A 169 -25.05 -6.67 13.57
CA MET A 169 -25.27 -5.69 14.64
C MET A 169 -26.67 -5.80 15.25
N ASP A 170 -27.66 -6.35 14.54
CA ASP A 170 -29.00 -6.58 15.05
C ASP A 170 -29.01 -7.77 16.03
N GLU A 171 -28.11 -8.75 15.86
CA GLU A 171 -27.88 -9.81 16.83
C GLU A 171 -27.03 -9.37 18.02
N VAL A 172 -26.13 -8.40 17.83
CA VAL A 172 -25.32 -7.81 18.92
C VAL A 172 -26.19 -6.93 19.81
N LEU A 173 -27.13 -6.16 19.25
CA LEU A 173 -28.00 -5.20 19.93
C LEU A 173 -29.48 -5.46 19.60
N PRO A 174 -30.04 -6.62 19.96
CA PRO A 174 -31.41 -6.99 19.58
C PRO A 174 -32.47 -6.16 20.31
N ASP A 175 -32.16 -5.68 21.50
CA ASP A 175 -33.09 -4.89 22.31
C ASP A 175 -32.43 -3.63 22.87
N LYS A 176 -32.63 -2.53 22.15
CA LYS A 176 -32.11 -1.20 22.54
C LYS A 176 -32.89 -0.56 23.70
N THR A 177 -33.97 -1.18 24.18
CA THR A 177 -34.71 -0.72 25.38
C THR A 177 -34.03 -1.13 26.67
N LYS A 178 -33.13 -2.11 26.62
CA LYS A 178 -32.29 -2.51 27.74
C LYS A 178 -31.11 -1.59 27.95
N SER A 179 -30.61 -1.54 29.18
CA SER A 179 -29.34 -0.88 29.49
C SER A 179 -28.16 -1.84 29.24
N VAL A 180 -26.94 -1.31 29.20
CA VAL A 180 -25.73 -2.14 29.08
C VAL A 180 -25.60 -3.11 30.28
N LYS A 181 -25.97 -2.66 31.48
CA LYS A 181 -25.99 -3.49 32.67
C LYS A 181 -26.99 -4.63 32.60
N ASP A 182 -28.13 -4.40 31.95
CA ASP A 182 -29.20 -5.38 31.75
C ASP A 182 -28.98 -6.26 30.49
N GLY A 183 -27.79 -6.26 29.94
CA GLY A 183 -27.40 -7.12 28.81
C GLY A 183 -27.88 -6.64 27.44
N ALA A 184 -28.00 -5.33 27.21
CA ALA A 184 -28.33 -4.79 25.88
C ALA A 184 -27.30 -5.15 24.82
N ILE A 185 -26.05 -5.40 25.21
CA ILE A 185 -24.98 -5.89 24.34
C ILE A 185 -24.83 -7.39 24.58
N VAL A 186 -25.45 -8.20 23.74
CA VAL A 186 -25.54 -9.66 23.93
C VAL A 186 -24.17 -10.34 24.16
N PRO A 187 -23.10 -10.06 23.41
CA PRO A 187 -21.79 -10.66 23.66
C PRO A 187 -21.16 -10.29 25.00
N LEU A 188 -21.50 -9.13 25.55
CA LEU A 188 -21.03 -8.68 26.86
C LEU A 188 -21.82 -9.34 28.01
N GLY A 189 -23.13 -9.57 27.80
CA GLY A 189 -24.05 -10.09 28.78
C GLY A 189 -24.48 -9.05 29.81
N GLU A 190 -25.13 -9.54 30.90
CA GLU A 190 -25.55 -8.72 32.04
C GLU A 190 -24.36 -8.35 32.95
N GLU A 191 -24.55 -7.36 33.84
CA GLU A 191 -23.52 -6.93 34.78
C GLU A 191 -23.03 -8.09 35.63
N ARG A 192 -21.72 -8.32 35.62
CA ARG A 192 -21.05 -9.39 36.37
C ARG A 192 -19.62 -9.00 36.71
N GLU A 193 -19.02 -9.70 37.66
CA GLU A 193 -17.62 -9.48 38.08
C GLU A 193 -16.56 -9.96 37.07
N ALA A 194 -16.94 -10.23 35.84
CA ALA A 194 -15.98 -10.60 34.79
C ALA A 194 -15.07 -9.43 34.42
N SER A 195 -13.79 -9.73 34.19
CA SER A 195 -12.76 -8.74 33.87
C SER A 195 -13.12 -7.85 32.70
N VAL A 196 -13.74 -8.43 31.66
CA VAL A 196 -14.21 -7.70 30.48
C VAL A 196 -15.27 -6.66 30.84
N PHE A 197 -16.26 -7.03 31.70
CA PHE A 197 -17.30 -6.09 32.09
C PHE A 197 -16.72 -4.94 32.92
N GLN A 198 -15.76 -5.23 33.80
CA GLN A 198 -15.06 -4.22 34.60
C GLN A 198 -14.29 -3.23 33.73
N GLN A 199 -13.68 -3.69 32.64
CA GLN A 199 -13.03 -2.80 31.66
C GLN A 199 -14.03 -1.86 30.99
N VAL A 200 -15.21 -2.37 30.60
CA VAL A 200 -16.29 -1.53 30.05
C VAL A 200 -16.78 -0.51 31.09
N VAL A 201 -16.89 -0.86 32.37
CA VAL A 201 -17.25 0.09 33.43
C VAL A 201 -16.21 1.20 33.58
N VAL A 202 -14.93 0.86 33.58
CA VAL A 202 -13.83 1.84 33.64
C VAL A 202 -13.85 2.75 32.42
N PHE A 203 -14.01 2.17 31.22
CA PHE A 203 -14.10 2.91 29.97
C PHE A 203 -15.30 3.88 29.97
N ALA A 204 -16.48 3.39 30.36
CA ALA A 204 -17.69 4.20 30.46
C ALA A 204 -17.54 5.37 31.44
N LYS A 205 -16.89 5.15 32.59
CA LYS A 205 -16.59 6.22 33.55
C LYS A 205 -15.67 7.28 32.94
N LYS A 206 -14.61 6.87 32.21
CA LYS A 206 -13.69 7.78 31.52
C LYS A 206 -14.43 8.68 30.53
N HIS A 207 -15.37 8.12 29.76
CA HIS A 207 -16.12 8.83 28.73
C HIS A 207 -17.48 9.40 29.19
N LYS A 208 -17.77 9.34 30.50
CA LYS A 208 -19.02 9.84 31.12
C LYS A 208 -20.28 9.21 30.50
N ILE A 209 -20.22 7.92 30.18
CA ILE A 209 -21.33 7.14 29.65
C ILE A 209 -22.09 6.49 30.81
N ASN A 210 -23.40 6.67 30.86
CA ASN A 210 -24.24 6.03 31.87
C ASN A 210 -24.69 4.65 31.39
N LEU A 211 -24.15 3.58 31.99
CA LEU A 211 -24.45 2.19 31.61
C LEU A 211 -25.82 1.70 32.13
N GLU A 212 -26.53 2.47 33.00
CA GLU A 212 -27.86 2.15 33.52
C GLU A 212 -28.98 2.68 32.63
N LYS A 213 -28.65 3.58 31.68
CA LYS A 213 -29.63 4.08 30.73
C LYS A 213 -29.87 3.08 29.59
N PRO A 214 -31.13 2.95 29.09
CA PRO A 214 -31.40 2.21 27.88
C PRO A 214 -30.55 2.71 26.70
N LEU A 215 -30.08 1.81 25.85
CA LEU A 215 -29.23 2.18 24.69
C LEU A 215 -29.92 3.19 23.76
N LYS A 216 -31.24 3.11 23.60
CA LYS A 216 -32.03 4.06 22.80
C LYS A 216 -31.98 5.51 23.31
N ASP A 217 -31.74 5.69 24.63
CA ASP A 217 -31.71 6.99 25.30
C ASP A 217 -30.27 7.55 25.40
N LEU A 218 -29.26 6.79 24.94
CA LEU A 218 -27.89 7.25 24.81
C LEU A 218 -27.66 7.95 23.46
N PRO A 219 -26.86 9.03 23.42
CA PRO A 219 -26.40 9.59 22.16
C PRO A 219 -25.68 8.55 21.29
N GLN A 220 -25.90 8.53 19.98
CA GLN A 220 -25.30 7.56 19.07
C GLN A 220 -23.76 7.52 19.19
N ALA A 221 -23.13 8.68 19.39
CA ALA A 221 -21.69 8.77 19.60
C ALA A 221 -21.19 7.98 20.84
N GLN A 222 -22.02 7.90 21.91
CA GLN A 222 -21.68 7.10 23.10
C GLN A 222 -21.89 5.62 22.86
N VAL A 223 -22.90 5.23 22.08
CA VAL A 223 -23.11 3.84 21.68
C VAL A 223 -21.96 3.39 20.78
N ASP A 224 -21.54 4.23 19.84
CA ASP A 224 -20.41 3.94 18.96
C ASP A 224 -19.10 3.80 19.75
N LEU A 225 -18.87 4.65 20.75
CA LEU A 225 -17.71 4.51 21.66
C LEU A 225 -17.71 3.20 22.42
N LEU A 226 -18.88 2.75 22.90
CA LEU A 226 -19.00 1.46 23.62
C LEU A 226 -18.72 0.27 22.71
N LEU A 227 -19.13 0.33 21.44
CA LEU A 227 -18.99 -0.77 20.50
C LEU A 227 -17.61 -0.83 19.84
N TYR A 228 -17.00 0.32 19.59
CA TYR A 228 -15.81 0.42 18.74
C TYR A 228 -14.60 1.08 19.42
N GLY A 229 -14.76 1.60 20.64
CA GLY A 229 -13.69 2.27 21.37
C GLY A 229 -13.27 3.62 20.80
N ASP A 230 -12.18 4.17 21.35
CA ASP A 230 -11.64 5.50 20.99
C ASP A 230 -11.09 5.61 19.55
N GLN A 231 -10.84 4.48 18.87
CA GLN A 231 -10.17 4.47 17.56
C GLN A 231 -11.07 4.87 16.38
N ARG A 232 -12.37 5.07 16.61
CA ARG A 232 -13.33 5.38 15.55
C ARG A 232 -13.42 6.85 15.13
N ILE A 233 -12.67 7.74 15.73
CA ILE A 233 -12.78 9.19 15.44
C ILE A 233 -12.27 9.57 14.03
N ASN A 234 -11.61 8.67 13.28
CA ASN A 234 -10.98 8.97 11.98
C ASN A 234 -11.44 8.10 10.81
N GLY A 235 -12.71 7.73 10.72
CA GLY A 235 -13.28 7.18 9.47
C GLY A 235 -12.70 5.84 9.00
N ASP A 236 -13.60 4.93 8.57
CA ASP A 236 -13.35 3.61 7.99
C ASP A 236 -12.84 2.52 8.92
N LEU A 237 -13.80 1.67 9.32
CA LEU A 237 -13.52 0.37 9.92
C LEU A 237 -12.89 -0.57 8.90
N ASN A 238 -11.58 -0.50 8.75
CA ASN A 238 -10.80 -1.67 8.38
C ASN A 238 -10.54 -2.46 9.66
N LEU A 239 -11.48 -3.32 10.04
CA LEU A 239 -11.20 -4.41 10.96
C LEU A 239 -10.28 -5.39 10.22
N ASP A 240 -9.00 -5.07 10.19
CA ASP A 240 -7.97 -6.04 9.82
C ASP A 240 -7.82 -7.00 11.01
N LEU A 241 -8.63 -8.06 10.98
CA LEU A 241 -8.57 -9.15 11.97
C LEU A 241 -7.27 -9.96 11.84
N SER A 242 -6.35 -9.54 10.97
CA SER A 242 -5.03 -10.17 10.78
C SER A 242 -3.92 -9.54 11.62
N ASP A 243 -4.20 -8.45 12.35
CA ASP A 243 -3.20 -7.84 13.22
C ASP A 243 -3.21 -8.52 14.60
N GLU A 244 -2.44 -9.61 14.72
CA GLU A 244 -2.18 -10.35 15.98
C GLU A 244 -1.36 -9.53 16.99
N THR A 245 -1.24 -8.22 16.83
CA THR A 245 -0.43 -7.35 17.69
C THR A 245 -1.23 -6.39 18.55
N VAL A 246 -2.36 -6.81 19.09
CA VAL A 246 -2.88 -6.20 20.31
C VAL A 246 -2.22 -6.93 21.48
N PRO A 247 -1.25 -6.34 22.19
CA PRO A 247 -0.75 -6.94 23.40
C PRO A 247 -1.89 -6.92 24.42
N LEU A 248 -2.54 -8.05 24.61
CA LEU A 248 -3.25 -8.34 25.83
C LEU A 248 -2.17 -8.39 26.92
N GLU A 249 -1.91 -7.27 27.57
CA GLU A 249 -1.22 -7.28 28.86
C GLU A 249 -2.13 -7.99 29.86
N TYR A 250 -2.02 -9.31 29.83
CA TYR A 250 -2.62 -10.18 30.83
C TYR A 250 -1.69 -10.16 32.05
N THR A 251 -1.89 -9.20 32.96
CA THR A 251 -1.30 -9.24 34.29
C THR A 251 -2.26 -9.99 35.24
N GLY A 252 -2.37 -11.28 35.04
CA GLY A 252 -3.01 -12.19 35.96
C GLY A 252 -1.97 -13.12 36.56
N SER A 253 -1.51 -12.84 37.79
CA SER A 253 -0.85 -13.82 38.63
C SER A 253 -1.84 -14.91 39.00
N TYR A 254 -1.54 -16.13 38.59
CA TYR A 254 -2.12 -17.32 39.20
C TYR A 254 -1.31 -17.60 40.47
N GLU A 255 -1.92 -17.43 41.63
CA GLU A 255 -1.66 -18.26 42.83
C GLU A 255 -2.70 -19.37 42.92
#